data_03260c418a318d32bb93d0f3b948f9d0
#
_entry.id   03260c418a318d32bb93d0f3b948f9d0
#
_cell.length_a   1.000
_cell.length_b   1.000
_cell.length_c   1.000
_cell.angle_alpha   90.00
_cell.angle_beta   90.00
_cell.angle_gamma   90.00
#
_symmetry.space_group_name_H-M   'P 1'
#
loop_
_entity.id
_entity.type
_entity.pdbx_description
1 polymer ?
#
loop_
_entity_poly.entity_id
_entity_poly.type
_entity_poly.pdbx_seq_one_letter_code
_entity_poly.pdbx_strand_id
1 'polypeptide(L)'
;FKTEDIINRGGGNVLIRVYNSKEDESIDYESDVVVHTDGKSYTVPAGTQIRLTPGESIYVYQGLYHDFTVEPGTGDVLLGEVSQCNDDNTDNRFNPPMGRFPAIEEDEPPYRLLCNEYPAAK
;
A
#
# COMPACT_ATOMS: atom_id res chain seq x y z
N PHE A 1 -6.64 -6.26 -1.99
CA PHE A 1 -7.07 -7.50 -1.33
C PHE A 1 -5.93 -8.51 -1.18
N LYS A 2 -4.74 -8.06 -0.87
CA LYS A 2 -3.58 -8.87 -0.49
C LYS A 2 -3.13 -8.51 0.91
N THR A 3 -2.34 -9.37 1.53
CA THR A 3 -1.62 -9.04 2.76
C THR A 3 -0.20 -8.63 2.43
N GLU A 4 0.33 -7.66 3.17
CA GLU A 4 1.69 -7.17 2.97
C GLU A 4 2.29 -6.66 4.27
N ASP A 5 3.61 -6.67 4.35
CA ASP A 5 4.37 -5.97 5.38
C ASP A 5 5.05 -4.75 4.75
N ILE A 6 4.80 -3.57 5.30
CA ILE A 6 5.49 -2.34 4.94
C ILE A 6 6.57 -2.08 5.98
N ILE A 7 7.80 -1.97 5.53
CA ILE A 7 8.99 -1.90 6.37
C ILE A 7 9.73 -0.60 6.12
N ASN A 8 9.96 0.22 7.14
CA ASN A 8 10.90 1.33 7.05
C ASN A 8 12.33 0.78 7.07
N ARG A 9 13.01 0.77 5.93
CA ARG A 9 14.35 0.21 5.77
C ARG A 9 15.46 1.19 6.12
N GLY A 10 15.14 2.48 6.22
CA GLY A 10 16.13 3.48 6.58
C GLY A 10 15.77 4.89 6.15
N GLY A 11 16.55 5.86 6.61
CA GLY A 11 16.32 7.27 6.37
C GLY A 11 15.46 7.92 7.44
N GLY A 12 14.48 8.72 7.03
CA GLY A 12 13.53 9.38 7.91
C GLY A 12 12.45 8.46 8.45
N ASN A 13 11.39 9.05 8.96
CA ASN A 13 10.22 8.34 9.47
C ASN A 13 9.07 8.35 8.47
N VAL A 14 8.26 7.29 8.49
CA VAL A 14 7.03 7.22 7.71
C VAL A 14 5.82 7.24 8.64
N LEU A 15 4.77 7.94 8.21
CA LEU A 15 3.47 7.98 8.88
C LEU A 15 2.48 7.22 8.00
N ILE A 16 1.89 6.15 8.55
CA ILE A 16 0.91 5.33 7.85
C ILE A 16 -0.44 5.54 8.50
N ARG A 17 -1.40 6.05 7.74
CA ARG A 17 -2.78 6.25 8.19
C ARG A 17 -3.61 5.03 7.84
N VAL A 18 -4.46 4.59 8.78
CA VAL A 18 -5.17 3.32 8.65
C VAL A 18 -6.68 3.46 8.89
N TYR A 19 -7.45 2.67 8.11
CA TYR A 19 -8.90 2.53 8.26
C TYR A 19 -9.31 1.08 7.93
N ASN A 20 -10.38 0.61 8.55
CA ASN A 20 -11.04 -0.62 8.11
C ASN A 20 -11.80 -0.40 6.80
N SER A 21 -12.18 -1.48 6.12
CA SER A 21 -13.18 -1.47 5.06
C SER A 21 -14.52 -1.97 5.60
N LYS A 22 -15.61 -1.42 5.03
CA LYS A 22 -16.97 -1.93 5.22
C LYS A 22 -17.22 -3.14 4.31
N GLU A 23 -18.38 -3.80 4.49
CA GLU A 23 -18.79 -4.94 3.66
C GLU A 23 -18.91 -4.59 2.16
N ASP A 24 -19.27 -3.35 1.85
CA ASP A 24 -19.37 -2.82 0.50
C ASP A 24 -18.00 -2.34 -0.07
N GLU A 25 -16.92 -2.68 0.59
CA GLU A 25 -15.54 -2.27 0.27
C GLU A 25 -15.26 -0.75 0.41
N SER A 26 -16.17 0.06 0.93
CA SER A 26 -15.91 1.47 1.22
C SER A 26 -15.08 1.64 2.51
N ILE A 27 -14.46 2.81 2.69
CA ILE A 27 -13.69 3.11 3.91
C ILE A 27 -14.64 3.24 5.11
N ASP A 28 -14.29 2.59 6.21
CA ASP A 28 -14.92 2.79 7.50
C ASP A 28 -14.17 3.89 8.28
N TYR A 29 -14.80 5.04 8.42
CA TYR A 29 -14.24 6.19 9.14
C TYR A 29 -14.56 6.19 10.64
N GLU A 30 -15.28 5.20 11.13
CA GLU A 30 -15.86 5.22 12.49
C GLU A 30 -15.29 4.14 13.40
N SER A 31 -15.10 2.91 12.92
CA SER A 31 -14.69 1.81 13.78
C SER A 31 -13.18 1.81 14.05
N ASP A 32 -12.84 1.42 15.27
CA ASP A 32 -11.45 1.26 15.68
C ASP A 32 -10.72 0.21 14.83
N VAL A 33 -9.46 0.46 14.56
CA VAL A 33 -8.58 -0.37 13.73
C VAL A 33 -7.62 -1.16 14.61
N VAL A 34 -7.51 -2.46 14.38
CA VAL A 34 -6.46 -3.29 15.00
C VAL A 34 -5.18 -3.17 14.17
N VAL A 35 -4.11 -2.74 14.80
CA VAL A 35 -2.80 -2.53 14.16
C VAL A 35 -1.81 -3.56 14.66
N HIS A 36 -1.01 -4.09 13.73
CA HIS A 36 0.06 -5.05 14.02
C HIS A 36 1.41 -4.46 13.59
N THR A 37 2.27 -4.18 14.55
CA THR A 37 3.62 -3.64 14.32
C THR A 37 4.65 -4.45 15.09
N ASP A 38 5.68 -4.95 14.41
CA ASP A 38 6.82 -5.64 15.03
C ASP A 38 6.42 -6.68 16.08
N GLY A 39 5.43 -7.53 15.75
CA GLY A 39 4.92 -8.58 16.62
C GLY A 39 4.01 -8.12 17.77
N LYS A 40 3.64 -6.85 17.82
CA LYS A 40 2.68 -6.28 18.76
C LYS A 40 1.35 -6.02 18.08
N SER A 41 0.25 -6.16 18.82
CA SER A 41 -1.10 -5.81 18.37
C SER A 41 -1.72 -4.82 19.34
N TYR A 42 -2.34 -3.79 18.80
CA TYR A 42 -3.05 -2.77 19.57
C TYR A 42 -4.17 -2.14 18.75
N THR A 43 -5.09 -1.46 19.40
CA THR A 43 -6.26 -0.85 18.75
C THR A 43 -6.11 0.67 18.76
N VAL A 44 -6.46 1.30 17.63
CA VAL A 44 -6.43 2.75 17.45
C VAL A 44 -7.71 3.24 16.80
N PRO A 45 -8.15 4.49 17.01
CA PRO A 45 -9.26 5.08 16.27
C PRO A 45 -8.99 5.10 14.75
N ALA A 46 -10.07 5.04 13.95
CA ALA A 46 -10.00 5.22 12.50
C ALA A 46 -9.23 6.49 12.13
N GLY A 47 -8.39 6.42 11.11
CA GLY A 47 -7.59 7.55 10.63
C GLY A 47 -6.36 7.89 11.47
N THR A 48 -6.03 7.08 12.47
CA THR A 48 -4.80 7.25 13.24
C THR A 48 -3.58 7.06 12.33
N GLN A 49 -2.60 7.95 12.47
CA GLN A 49 -1.29 7.82 11.83
C GLN A 49 -0.34 7.03 12.73
N ILE A 50 0.10 5.91 12.22
CA ILE A 50 1.12 5.05 12.85
C ILE A 50 2.49 5.51 12.36
N ARG A 51 3.37 5.88 13.27
CA ARG A 51 4.74 6.30 12.97
C ARG A 51 5.65 5.10 12.98
N LEU A 52 6.35 4.86 11.86
CA LEU A 52 7.41 3.86 11.77
C LEU A 52 8.76 4.56 11.65
N THR A 53 9.65 4.31 12.61
CA THR A 53 11.05 4.70 12.54
C THR A 53 11.87 3.64 11.78
N PRO A 54 13.13 3.93 11.37
CA PRO A 54 13.96 2.95 10.68
C PRO A 54 14.07 1.61 11.42
N GLY A 55 13.76 0.54 10.72
CA GLY A 55 13.73 -0.83 11.23
C GLY A 55 12.36 -1.33 11.66
N GLU A 56 11.38 -0.46 11.84
CA GLU A 56 10.01 -0.83 12.21
C GLU A 56 9.16 -1.21 11.00
N SER A 57 8.17 -2.08 11.22
CA SER A 57 7.24 -2.57 10.20
C SER A 57 5.80 -2.58 10.67
N ILE A 58 4.89 -2.54 9.72
CA ILE A 58 3.45 -2.74 9.92
C ILE A 58 2.94 -3.83 9.00
N TYR A 59 2.15 -4.75 9.56
CA TYR A 59 1.42 -5.74 8.79
C TYR A 59 0.09 -5.15 8.31
N VAL A 60 -0.10 -5.11 7.01
CA VAL A 60 -1.32 -4.68 6.33
C VAL A 60 -2.09 -5.92 5.92
N TYR A 61 -3.17 -6.22 6.64
CA TYR A 61 -4.06 -7.33 6.31
C TYR A 61 -5.06 -6.95 5.22
N GLN A 62 -5.63 -7.96 4.60
CA GLN A 62 -6.64 -7.77 3.55
C GLN A 62 -7.81 -6.89 4.03
N GLY A 63 -8.14 -5.86 3.25
CA GLY A 63 -9.22 -4.93 3.57
C GLY A 63 -8.82 -3.75 4.47
N LEU A 64 -7.56 -3.65 4.89
CA LEU A 64 -7.05 -2.48 5.58
C LEU A 64 -6.75 -1.37 4.57
N TYR A 65 -7.54 -0.29 4.58
CA TYR A 65 -7.22 0.91 3.84
C TYR A 65 -6.06 1.65 4.50
N HIS A 66 -5.10 2.05 3.72
CA HIS A 66 -3.95 2.79 4.21
C HIS A 66 -3.41 3.77 3.17
N ASP A 67 -2.82 4.83 3.64
CA ASP A 67 -1.92 5.71 2.90
C ASP A 67 -0.68 5.98 3.74
N PHE A 68 0.39 6.42 3.10
CA PHE A 68 1.59 6.79 3.84
C PHE A 68 2.24 8.06 3.29
N THR A 69 2.89 8.78 4.21
CA THR A 69 3.66 9.99 3.91
C THR A 69 4.97 9.96 4.68
N VAL A 70 5.98 10.64 4.17
CA VAL A 70 7.20 10.90 4.94
C VAL A 70 6.92 11.94 6.01
N GLU A 71 7.36 11.70 7.25
CA GLU A 71 7.25 12.68 8.32
C GLU A 71 8.06 13.93 7.98
N PRO A 72 7.44 15.13 7.98
CA PRO A 72 8.15 16.36 7.62
C PRO A 72 9.41 16.58 8.45
N GLY A 73 10.50 16.97 7.79
CA GLY A 73 11.76 17.30 8.44
C GLY A 73 12.65 16.09 8.80
N THR A 74 12.23 14.87 8.47
CA THR A 74 13.03 13.65 8.78
C THR A 74 13.87 13.14 7.60
N GLY A 75 13.77 13.77 6.43
CA GLY A 75 14.51 13.39 5.22
C GLY A 75 13.82 12.30 4.41
N ASP A 76 14.51 11.77 3.43
CA ASP A 76 13.99 10.71 2.57
C ASP A 76 13.85 9.38 3.32
N VAL A 77 12.93 8.53 2.88
CA VAL A 77 12.67 7.21 3.46
C VAL A 77 12.84 6.14 2.40
N LEU A 78 13.56 5.08 2.73
CA LEU A 78 13.59 3.85 1.96
C LEU A 78 12.57 2.88 2.57
N LEU A 79 11.48 2.60 1.84
CA LEU A 79 10.50 1.58 2.21
C LEU A 79 10.79 0.25 1.49
N GLY A 80 10.54 -0.85 2.18
CA GLY A 80 10.43 -2.18 1.61
C GLY A 80 9.02 -2.71 1.79
N GLU A 81 8.57 -3.54 0.85
CA GLU A 81 7.31 -4.27 0.94
C GLU A 81 7.58 -5.77 0.72
N VAL A 82 6.97 -6.59 1.56
CA VAL A 82 6.89 -8.04 1.37
C VAL A 82 5.41 -8.40 1.30
N SER A 83 4.95 -8.90 0.16
CA SER A 83 3.53 -9.16 -0.05
C SER A 83 3.25 -10.56 -0.57
N GLN A 84 2.00 -10.99 -0.45
CA GLN A 84 1.49 -12.13 -1.21
C GLN A 84 1.60 -11.85 -2.71
N CYS A 85 1.52 -12.90 -3.52
CA CYS A 85 1.47 -12.76 -4.97
C CYS A 85 0.34 -11.81 -5.36
N ASN A 86 0.68 -10.78 -6.15
CA ASN A 86 -0.21 -9.69 -6.49
C ASN A 86 -0.86 -9.89 -7.86
N ASP A 87 -2.17 -9.65 -7.95
CA ASP A 87 -2.87 -9.44 -9.21
C ASP A 87 -3.31 -7.98 -9.29
N ASP A 88 -2.58 -7.20 -10.05
CA ASP A 88 -2.80 -5.75 -10.19
C ASP A 88 -4.19 -5.36 -10.70
N ASN A 89 -4.88 -6.28 -11.36
CA ASN A 89 -6.22 -6.02 -11.90
C ASN A 89 -7.33 -6.23 -10.86
N THR A 90 -7.09 -7.04 -9.83
CA THR A 90 -8.13 -7.46 -8.89
C THR A 90 -7.86 -7.10 -7.44
N ASP A 91 -6.60 -6.89 -7.04
CA ASP A 91 -6.23 -6.74 -5.64
C ASP A 91 -6.30 -5.31 -5.10
N ASN A 92 -6.30 -4.31 -5.98
CA ASN A 92 -6.24 -2.90 -5.56
C ASN A 92 -7.63 -2.26 -5.50
N ARG A 93 -7.86 -1.50 -4.44
CA ARG A 93 -9.01 -0.61 -4.26
C ARG A 93 -8.48 0.76 -3.86
N PHE A 94 -8.60 1.73 -4.77
CA PHE A 94 -8.15 3.10 -4.50
C PHE A 94 -9.32 3.99 -4.09
N ASN A 95 -9.07 4.90 -3.16
CA ASN A 95 -10.03 5.94 -2.78
C ASN A 95 -9.37 7.33 -2.93
N PRO A 96 -9.83 8.20 -3.86
CA PRO A 96 -10.94 7.93 -4.79
C PRO A 96 -10.60 6.82 -5.80
N PRO A 97 -11.60 6.18 -6.42
CA PRO A 97 -11.37 5.16 -7.45
C PRO A 97 -10.52 5.72 -8.59
N MET A 98 -9.45 5.03 -8.93
CA MET A 98 -8.53 5.39 -10.02
C MET A 98 -7.88 4.14 -10.59
N GLY A 99 -7.35 4.24 -11.81
CA GLY A 99 -6.46 3.21 -12.35
C GLY A 99 -5.11 3.21 -11.63
N ARG A 100 -4.44 2.06 -11.61
CA ARG A 100 -3.11 1.91 -11.01
C ARG A 100 -2.05 2.74 -11.73
N PHE A 101 -2.16 2.83 -13.05
CA PHE A 101 -1.24 3.58 -13.89
C PHE A 101 -1.95 4.73 -14.58
N PRO A 102 -1.27 5.86 -14.81
CA PRO A 102 -1.82 6.94 -15.62
C PRO A 102 -2.02 6.45 -17.07
N ALA A 103 -3.01 7.00 -17.75
CA ALA A 103 -3.15 6.80 -19.19
C ALA A 103 -1.98 7.50 -19.91
N ILE A 104 -1.34 6.77 -20.80
CA ILE A 104 -0.23 7.26 -21.62
C ILE A 104 -0.67 7.16 -23.08
N GLU A 105 -0.50 8.25 -23.83
CA GLU A 105 -0.59 8.21 -25.30
C GLU A 105 0.79 7.82 -25.85
N GLU A 106 0.83 6.68 -26.54
CA GLU A 106 2.04 6.19 -27.17
C GLU A 106 2.24 6.91 -28.51
N ASP A 107 3.30 7.68 -28.66
CA ASP A 107 3.65 8.42 -29.87
C ASP A 107 4.77 7.74 -30.68
N GLU A 108 5.39 6.71 -30.11
CA GLU A 108 6.42 5.90 -30.77
C GLU A 108 6.13 4.39 -30.58
N PRO A 109 6.53 3.54 -31.55
CA PRO A 109 6.41 2.10 -31.37
C PRO A 109 7.31 1.63 -30.22
N PRO A 110 6.86 0.68 -29.39
CA PRO A 110 7.64 0.22 -28.25
C PRO A 110 8.97 -0.44 -28.69
N TYR A 111 10.05 -0.04 -28.06
CA TYR A 111 11.35 -0.68 -28.30
C TYR A 111 11.37 -2.14 -27.84
N ARG A 112 10.60 -2.45 -26.78
CA ARG A 112 10.37 -3.81 -26.29
C ARG A 112 8.93 -3.92 -25.80
N LEU A 113 8.32 -5.06 -26.05
CA LEU A 113 6.98 -5.38 -25.55
C LEU A 113 7.01 -5.67 -24.05
N LEU A 114 5.90 -5.40 -23.37
CA LEU A 114 5.69 -5.89 -22.00
C LEU A 114 5.46 -7.41 -22.01
N CYS A 115 5.67 -8.06 -20.88
CA CYS A 115 5.59 -9.53 -20.77
C CYS A 115 4.24 -10.12 -21.20
N ASN A 116 3.16 -9.35 -21.09
CA ASN A 116 1.80 -9.73 -21.47
C ASN A 116 1.43 -9.38 -22.93
N GLU A 117 2.31 -8.71 -23.66
CA GLU A 117 2.08 -8.27 -25.05
C GLU A 117 2.75 -9.20 -26.08
N TYR A 118 3.60 -10.12 -25.64
CA TYR A 118 4.20 -11.09 -26.52
C TYR A 118 3.16 -12.12 -26.99
N PRO A 119 3.21 -12.54 -28.29
CA PRO A 119 2.32 -13.58 -28.75
C PRO A 119 2.58 -14.90 -28.00
N ALA A 120 1.53 -15.69 -27.85
CA ALA A 120 1.67 -17.01 -27.23
C ALA A 120 2.72 -17.85 -27.97
N ALA A 121 3.49 -18.62 -27.20
CA ALA A 121 4.45 -19.55 -27.76
C ALA A 121 3.73 -20.59 -28.66
N LYS A 122 4.28 -20.86 -29.82
CA LYS A 122 3.76 -21.89 -30.75
C LYS A 122 4.19 -23.28 -30.30
#